data_ca19dd500f5273e59e7b43ba2dec9a9e
#
_entry.id   ca19dd500f5273e59e7b43ba2dec9a9e
#
_cell.length_a   1.000
_cell.length_b   1.000
_cell.length_c   1.000
_cell.angle_alpha   90.00
_cell.angle_beta   90.00
_cell.angle_gamma   90.00
#
_symmetry.space_group_name_H-M   'P 1'
#
loop_
_entity.id
_entity.type
_entity.pdbx_description
1 polymer ?
#
loop_
_entity_poly.entity_id
_entity_poly.type
_entity_poly.pdbx_seq_one_letter_code
_entity_poly.pdbx_strand_id
1 'polypeptide(L)'
;NMSGDPEQEFFADGIAEDIITALSRYPSLFVIARNSSFSFKGRAVDVKQVGRELGVRYVLEGSLRKSGNRVRVTAQLVEAETGNHVWAERYDRYLADIFAVQDEITQATTIAIAPAIADAEQQRAMRKPPASLDAWGAYQRGMWHLSKASAEDNGLAEKFFQRAIDLDPMFVGGYVGLSAVLSRAKGTQSREEALARRAVALDGGDAEAHSRLALALLAGGDHQGACAQAERALAICPNLAAAHGALGVALAYSGRPTDGLAALEACIRLDPRDPSLVNRLNQLALAHYFCHDYEAAVEAAERAIRSFPDFPSPYRWLAAALGELGRTEEAKTALEKAITVSPDSFDFQVRQRPPWFRPEEHSHMLDGLKKAGWEG
;
A
#
# COMPACT_ATOMS: atom_id res chain seq x y z
N ASN A 1 14.36 27.30 -9.38
CA ASN A 1 13.53 28.48 -9.48
C ASN A 1 13.62 29.08 -10.89
N MET A 2 12.51 29.11 -11.61
CA MET A 2 12.41 29.67 -12.99
C MET A 2 11.47 30.89 -13.04
N SER A 3 11.14 31.48 -11.90
CA SER A 3 10.26 32.67 -11.84
C SER A 3 11.01 33.98 -12.10
N GLY A 4 12.34 33.99 -12.12
CA GLY A 4 13.16 35.20 -12.21
C GLY A 4 13.15 36.06 -10.94
N ASP A 5 12.46 35.62 -9.88
CA ASP A 5 12.34 36.30 -8.59
C ASP A 5 13.26 35.59 -7.57
N PRO A 6 14.33 36.24 -7.07
CA PRO A 6 15.23 35.63 -6.10
C PRO A 6 14.55 35.26 -4.77
N GLU A 7 13.45 35.95 -4.40
CA GLU A 7 12.72 35.65 -3.15
C GLU A 7 12.03 34.27 -3.22
N GLN A 8 11.81 33.72 -4.42
CA GLN A 8 11.26 32.37 -4.60
C GLN A 8 12.31 31.25 -4.48
N GLU A 9 13.58 31.58 -4.30
CA GLU A 9 14.66 30.61 -4.13
C GLU A 9 14.45 29.80 -2.85
N PHE A 10 14.13 30.49 -1.75
CA PHE A 10 13.81 29.85 -0.48
C PHE A 10 12.67 28.84 -0.58
N PHE A 11 11.62 29.19 -1.33
CA PHE A 11 10.47 28.31 -1.51
C PHE A 11 10.82 27.07 -2.36
N ALA A 12 11.59 27.26 -3.42
CA ALA A 12 12.05 26.14 -4.26
C ALA A 12 12.96 25.18 -3.48
N ASP A 13 13.87 25.73 -2.69
CA ASP A 13 14.79 24.96 -1.84
C ASP A 13 14.03 24.20 -0.74
N GLY A 14 13.06 24.86 -0.10
CA GLY A 14 12.23 24.25 0.93
C GLY A 14 11.47 23.03 0.41
N ILE A 15 10.82 23.12 -0.75
CA ILE A 15 10.14 21.97 -1.37
C ILE A 15 11.13 20.81 -1.62
N ALA A 16 12.33 21.10 -2.14
CA ALA A 16 13.32 20.06 -2.40
C ALA A 16 13.81 19.39 -1.11
N GLU A 17 14.07 20.18 -0.06
CA GLU A 17 14.48 19.68 1.26
C GLU A 17 13.40 18.81 1.92
N ASP A 18 12.15 19.24 1.87
CA ASP A 18 11.02 18.50 2.43
C ASP A 18 10.78 17.19 1.69
N ILE A 19 10.91 17.18 0.36
CA ILE A 19 10.82 15.95 -0.44
C ILE A 19 11.96 14.98 -0.06
N ILE A 20 13.19 15.44 0.06
CA ILE A 20 14.32 14.62 0.51
C ILE A 20 14.03 14.02 1.88
N THR A 21 13.56 14.84 2.82
CA THR A 21 13.21 14.41 4.18
C THR A 21 12.07 13.39 4.19
N ALA A 22 11.03 13.62 3.39
CA ALA A 22 9.89 12.72 3.31
C ALA A 22 10.25 11.38 2.65
N LEU A 23 11.02 11.40 1.57
CA LEU A 23 11.48 10.19 0.87
C LEU A 23 12.45 9.36 1.73
N SER A 24 13.31 10.00 2.54
CA SER A 24 14.26 9.29 3.41
C SER A 24 13.61 8.47 4.51
N ARG A 25 12.30 8.63 4.74
CA ARG A 25 11.50 7.80 5.66
C ARG A 25 11.04 6.48 5.06
N TYR A 26 11.22 6.29 3.74
CA TYR A 26 10.92 5.00 3.10
C TYR A 26 12.16 4.09 3.17
N PRO A 27 12.12 3.00 3.94
CA PRO A 27 13.29 2.12 4.12
C PRO A 27 13.78 1.47 2.82
N SER A 28 12.88 1.31 1.85
CA SER A 28 13.21 0.79 0.52
C SER A 28 13.99 1.78 -0.37
N LEU A 29 14.12 3.04 0.03
CA LEU A 29 14.79 4.09 -0.72
C LEU A 29 16.06 4.57 -0.01
N PHE A 30 17.20 4.49 -0.71
CA PHE A 30 18.41 5.15 -0.30
C PHE A 30 18.45 6.56 -0.91
N VAL A 31 18.13 7.56 -0.09
CA VAL A 31 18.01 8.96 -0.53
C VAL A 31 19.31 9.72 -0.22
N ILE A 32 19.86 10.35 -1.24
CA ILE A 32 21.08 11.17 -1.10
C ILE A 32 20.80 12.42 -0.27
N ALA A 33 21.74 12.74 0.62
CA ALA A 33 21.64 13.90 1.51
C ALA A 33 21.52 15.22 0.72
N ARG A 34 20.78 16.18 1.28
CA ARG A 34 20.51 17.51 0.71
C ARG A 34 21.78 18.19 0.17
N ASN A 35 22.84 18.27 0.95
CA ASN A 35 24.05 18.98 0.55
C ASN A 35 24.69 18.42 -0.72
N SER A 36 24.65 17.09 -0.90
CA SER A 36 25.16 16.45 -2.12
C SER A 36 24.28 16.73 -3.33
N SER A 37 22.95 16.69 -3.18
CA SER A 37 22.00 17.02 -4.25
C SER A 37 22.12 18.50 -4.65
N PHE A 38 22.22 19.40 -3.68
CA PHE A 38 22.31 20.84 -3.89
C PHE A 38 23.63 21.31 -4.50
N SER A 39 24.68 20.47 -4.52
CA SER A 39 25.92 20.77 -5.25
C SER A 39 25.72 20.89 -6.76
N PHE A 40 24.62 20.37 -7.29
CA PHE A 40 24.22 20.46 -8.70
C PHE A 40 23.27 21.62 -9.00
N LYS A 41 22.81 22.34 -7.97
CA LYS A 41 21.89 23.48 -8.14
C LYS A 41 22.50 24.56 -9.03
N GLY A 42 21.69 25.08 -9.98
CA GLY A 42 22.12 26.13 -10.91
C GLY A 42 23.12 25.69 -11.98
N ARG A 43 23.46 24.40 -12.03
CA ARG A 43 24.37 23.85 -13.05
C ARG A 43 23.55 23.16 -14.15
N ALA A 44 23.90 23.41 -15.38
CA ALA A 44 23.39 22.64 -16.52
C ALA A 44 24.17 21.33 -16.63
N VAL A 45 23.67 20.27 -15.97
CA VAL A 45 24.34 18.96 -15.89
C VAL A 45 23.43 17.90 -16.51
N ASP A 46 24.03 16.97 -17.26
CA ASP A 46 23.32 15.78 -17.75
C ASP A 46 22.97 14.87 -16.56
N VAL A 47 21.71 14.44 -16.49
CA VAL A 47 21.19 13.55 -15.46
C VAL A 47 22.01 12.26 -15.33
N LYS A 48 22.57 11.77 -16.45
CA LYS A 48 23.48 10.59 -16.46
C LYS A 48 24.79 10.87 -15.73
N GLN A 49 25.29 12.10 -15.77
CA GLN A 49 26.47 12.50 -15.00
C GLN A 49 26.13 12.57 -13.51
N VAL A 50 24.99 13.19 -13.15
CA VAL A 50 24.52 13.24 -11.74
C VAL A 50 24.41 11.84 -11.17
N GLY A 51 23.79 10.91 -11.92
CA GLY A 51 23.64 9.52 -11.50
C GLY A 51 24.97 8.83 -11.21
N ARG A 52 25.99 9.06 -12.06
CA ARG A 52 27.34 8.48 -11.86
C ARG A 52 28.08 9.11 -10.67
N GLU A 53 28.00 10.43 -10.53
CA GLU A 53 28.71 11.14 -9.46
C GLU A 53 28.12 10.86 -8.07
N LEU A 54 26.81 10.74 -7.98
CA LEU A 54 26.12 10.44 -6.72
C LEU A 54 25.89 8.93 -6.48
N GLY A 55 26.15 8.09 -7.48
CA GLY A 55 25.92 6.65 -7.36
C GLY A 55 24.43 6.29 -7.29
N VAL A 56 23.55 7.09 -7.89
CA VAL A 56 22.10 6.89 -7.85
C VAL A 56 21.52 6.44 -9.19
N ARG A 57 20.44 5.68 -9.13
CA ARG A 57 19.75 5.20 -10.31
C ARG A 57 18.65 6.14 -10.78
N TYR A 58 18.03 6.84 -9.89
CA TYR A 58 16.94 7.78 -10.16
C TYR A 58 17.31 9.17 -9.67
N VAL A 59 16.94 10.17 -10.46
CA VAL A 59 17.10 11.59 -10.10
C VAL A 59 15.74 12.25 -10.19
N LEU A 60 15.30 12.87 -9.10
CA LEU A 60 14.15 13.76 -9.10
C LEU A 60 14.62 15.17 -9.37
N GLU A 61 14.07 15.77 -10.41
CA GLU A 61 14.30 17.16 -10.75
C GLU A 61 12.98 17.91 -10.93
N GLY A 62 13.03 19.23 -10.83
CA GLY A 62 11.83 20.03 -10.94
C GLY A 62 12.09 21.50 -11.18
N SER A 63 11.00 22.22 -11.43
CA SER A 63 11.04 23.67 -11.58
C SER A 63 9.86 24.33 -10.88
N LEU A 64 10.11 25.52 -10.36
CA LEU A 64 9.11 26.39 -9.76
C LEU A 64 8.97 27.67 -10.58
N ARG A 65 7.73 28.08 -10.89
CA ARG A 65 7.38 29.34 -11.54
C ARG A 65 6.27 30.01 -10.75
N LYS A 66 6.42 31.30 -10.49
CA LYS A 66 5.40 32.13 -9.82
C LYS A 66 4.97 33.25 -10.75
N SER A 67 3.69 33.51 -10.80
CA SER A 67 3.09 34.66 -11.50
C SER A 67 1.92 35.19 -10.66
N GLY A 68 2.12 36.38 -10.08
CA GLY A 68 1.17 36.93 -9.10
C GLY A 68 0.98 35.99 -7.90
N ASN A 69 -0.23 35.59 -7.63
CA ASN A 69 -0.59 34.65 -6.55
C ASN A 69 -0.72 33.18 -7.02
N ARG A 70 -0.26 32.85 -8.22
CA ARG A 70 -0.23 31.47 -8.72
C ARG A 70 1.19 30.94 -8.76
N VAL A 71 1.33 29.74 -8.23
CA VAL A 71 2.58 28.98 -8.30
C VAL A 71 2.35 27.73 -9.15
N ARG A 72 3.32 27.44 -10.00
CA ARG A 72 3.40 26.20 -10.77
C ARG A 72 4.68 25.48 -10.40
N VAL A 73 4.55 24.26 -9.91
CA VAL A 73 5.67 23.35 -9.67
C VAL A 73 5.56 22.19 -10.67
N THR A 74 6.67 21.88 -11.32
CA THR A 74 6.79 20.67 -12.14
C THR A 74 7.83 19.80 -11.49
N ALA A 75 7.53 18.52 -11.31
CA ALA A 75 8.45 17.52 -10.79
C ALA A 75 8.52 16.34 -11.76
N GLN A 76 9.71 15.77 -11.96
CA GLN A 76 9.92 14.63 -12.84
C GLN A 76 10.99 13.71 -12.28
N LEU A 77 10.75 12.41 -12.33
CA LEU A 77 11.66 11.35 -11.96
C LEU A 77 12.29 10.75 -13.21
N VAL A 78 13.60 10.77 -13.27
CA VAL A 78 14.37 10.33 -14.44
C VAL A 78 15.27 9.17 -14.04
N GLU A 79 15.28 8.11 -14.85
CA GLU A 79 16.26 7.01 -14.73
C GLU A 79 17.61 7.51 -15.24
N ALA A 80 18.59 7.62 -14.36
CA ALA A 80 19.88 8.24 -14.65
C ALA A 80 20.72 7.47 -15.70
N GLU A 81 20.55 6.16 -15.82
CA GLU A 81 21.29 5.33 -16.79
C GLU A 81 20.84 5.62 -18.22
N THR A 82 19.54 5.70 -18.44
CA THR A 82 18.93 5.85 -19.77
C THR A 82 18.62 7.31 -20.13
N GLY A 83 18.31 8.14 -19.13
CA GLY A 83 17.76 9.47 -19.30
C GLY A 83 16.25 9.48 -19.56
N ASN A 84 15.58 8.32 -19.39
CA ASN A 84 14.13 8.22 -19.60
C ASN A 84 13.36 8.74 -18.40
N HIS A 85 12.27 9.46 -18.68
CA HIS A 85 11.33 9.85 -17.63
C HIS A 85 10.54 8.64 -17.14
N VAL A 86 10.61 8.38 -15.85
CA VAL A 86 9.83 7.35 -15.17
C VAL A 86 8.48 7.89 -14.73
N TRP A 87 8.48 9.16 -14.31
CA TRP A 87 7.28 9.85 -13.85
C TRP A 87 7.47 11.37 -14.04
N ALA A 88 6.38 12.09 -14.32
CA ALA A 88 6.37 13.55 -14.35
C ALA A 88 4.98 14.06 -14.00
N GLU A 89 4.91 15.12 -13.20
CA GLU A 89 3.66 15.76 -12.81
C GLU A 89 3.81 17.27 -12.66
N ARG A 90 2.68 17.97 -12.75
CA ARG A 90 2.59 19.42 -12.63
C ARG A 90 1.52 19.82 -11.63
N TYR A 91 1.90 20.64 -10.68
CA TYR A 91 1.06 21.19 -9.63
C TYR A 91 0.82 22.67 -9.87
N ASP A 92 -0.43 23.08 -10.05
CA ASP A 92 -0.86 24.48 -10.15
C ASP A 92 -1.63 24.84 -8.87
N ARG A 93 -1.12 25.81 -8.10
CA ARG A 93 -1.71 26.21 -6.81
C ARG A 93 -1.83 27.72 -6.69
N TYR A 94 -2.76 28.17 -5.85
CA TYR A 94 -2.83 29.56 -5.40
C TYR A 94 -2.05 29.70 -4.10
N LEU A 95 -1.17 30.69 -4.04
CA LEU A 95 -0.30 30.94 -2.89
C LEU A 95 -1.07 31.77 -1.86
N ALA A 96 -1.96 31.13 -1.10
CA ALA A 96 -2.62 31.74 0.05
C ALA A 96 -1.76 31.58 1.32
N ASP A 97 -1.14 30.43 1.50
CA ASP A 97 -0.19 30.06 2.53
C ASP A 97 0.96 29.28 1.89
N ILE A 98 2.18 29.79 2.00
CA ILE A 98 3.36 29.21 1.36
C ILE A 98 3.71 27.84 1.94
N PHE A 99 3.57 27.67 3.25
CA PHE A 99 3.88 26.41 3.93
C PHE A 99 2.83 25.33 3.63
N ALA A 100 1.55 25.70 3.63
CA ALA A 100 0.49 24.75 3.27
C ALA A 100 0.64 24.23 1.83
N VAL A 101 1.03 25.09 0.89
CA VAL A 101 1.30 24.70 -0.50
C VAL A 101 2.55 23.82 -0.60
N GLN A 102 3.59 24.12 0.19
CA GLN A 102 4.81 23.34 0.25
C GLN A 102 4.53 21.92 0.78
N ASP A 103 3.80 21.80 1.88
CA ASP A 103 3.41 20.53 2.47
C ASP A 103 2.57 19.68 1.50
N GLU A 104 1.60 20.29 0.83
CA GLU A 104 0.74 19.61 -0.14
C GLU A 104 1.54 19.05 -1.32
N ILE A 105 2.44 19.86 -1.91
CA ILE A 105 3.27 19.45 -3.05
C ILE A 105 4.26 18.37 -2.63
N THR A 106 4.88 18.52 -1.47
CA THR A 106 5.79 17.51 -0.90
C THR A 106 5.09 16.19 -0.70
N GLN A 107 3.90 16.21 -0.08
CA GLN A 107 3.11 15.01 0.14
C GLN A 107 2.71 14.35 -1.19
N ALA A 108 2.14 15.11 -2.12
CA ALA A 108 1.70 14.59 -3.42
C ALA A 108 2.85 13.98 -4.22
N THR A 109 4.01 14.65 -4.24
CA THR A 109 5.21 14.18 -4.94
C THR A 109 5.76 12.90 -4.30
N THR A 110 5.85 12.87 -2.98
CA THR A 110 6.37 11.71 -2.23
C THR A 110 5.50 10.48 -2.42
N ILE A 111 4.17 10.64 -2.38
CA ILE A 111 3.21 9.56 -2.63
C ILE A 111 3.35 8.98 -4.03
N ALA A 112 3.62 9.82 -5.04
CA ALA A 112 3.71 9.38 -6.43
C ALA A 112 5.06 8.71 -6.77
N ILE A 113 6.16 9.11 -6.13
CA ILE A 113 7.51 8.65 -6.45
C ILE A 113 7.75 7.20 -6.04
N ALA A 114 7.37 6.79 -4.83
CA ALA A 114 7.67 5.46 -4.32
C ALA A 114 7.05 4.34 -5.19
N PRO A 115 5.77 4.39 -5.58
CA PRO A 115 5.18 3.44 -6.53
C PRO A 115 5.85 3.50 -7.92
N ALA A 116 6.17 4.69 -8.43
CA ALA A 116 6.80 4.84 -9.74
C ALA A 116 8.20 4.18 -9.79
N ILE A 117 8.99 4.30 -8.73
CA ILE A 117 10.27 3.59 -8.60
C ILE A 117 10.05 2.08 -8.53
N ALA A 118 9.08 1.62 -7.73
CA ALA A 118 8.78 0.20 -7.61
C ALA A 118 8.39 -0.41 -8.96
N ASP A 119 7.52 0.23 -9.73
CA ASP A 119 7.12 -0.18 -11.07
C ASP A 119 8.32 -0.25 -12.02
N ALA A 120 9.17 0.77 -12.02
CA ALA A 120 10.36 0.81 -12.87
C ALA A 120 11.35 -0.32 -12.53
N GLU A 121 11.58 -0.59 -11.25
CA GLU A 121 12.44 -1.69 -10.80
C GLU A 121 11.87 -3.07 -11.13
N GLN A 122 10.56 -3.25 -11.01
CA GLN A 122 9.90 -4.48 -11.43
C GLN A 122 10.06 -4.73 -12.93
N GLN A 123 9.81 -3.71 -13.75
CA GLN A 123 10.03 -3.81 -15.20
C GLN A 123 11.49 -4.09 -15.56
N ARG A 124 12.43 -3.46 -14.86
CA ARG A 124 13.87 -3.72 -15.04
C ARG A 124 14.23 -5.17 -14.69
N ALA A 125 13.71 -5.68 -13.57
CA ALA A 125 13.93 -7.07 -13.15
C ALA A 125 13.36 -8.07 -14.16
N MET A 126 12.21 -7.76 -14.75
CA MET A 126 11.58 -8.61 -15.78
C MET A 126 12.37 -8.72 -17.07
N ARG A 127 13.20 -7.72 -17.41
CA ARG A 127 14.06 -7.74 -18.61
C ARG A 127 15.32 -8.61 -18.44
N LYS A 128 15.74 -8.89 -17.19
CA LYS A 128 16.94 -9.71 -16.91
C LYS A 128 16.60 -11.21 -16.94
N PRO A 129 17.51 -12.10 -17.39
CA PRO A 129 17.35 -13.54 -17.21
C PRO A 129 17.22 -13.89 -15.70
N PRO A 130 16.35 -14.85 -15.31
CA PRO A 130 16.17 -15.20 -13.90
C PRO A 130 17.46 -15.58 -13.18
N ALA A 131 18.38 -16.26 -13.88
CA ALA A 131 19.64 -16.70 -13.31
C ALA A 131 20.62 -15.56 -12.97
N SER A 132 20.45 -14.37 -13.57
CA SER A 132 21.33 -13.22 -13.38
C SER A 132 20.80 -12.18 -12.37
N LEU A 133 19.71 -12.49 -11.67
CA LEU A 133 19.15 -11.58 -10.67
C LEU A 133 19.97 -11.63 -9.37
N ASP A 134 20.24 -10.46 -8.82
CA ASP A 134 20.64 -10.29 -7.41
C ASP A 134 19.40 -10.42 -6.48
N ALA A 135 19.59 -10.33 -5.16
CA ALA A 135 18.51 -10.46 -4.19
C ALA A 135 17.39 -9.42 -4.42
N TRP A 136 17.77 -8.18 -4.71
CA TRP A 136 16.82 -7.10 -5.03
C TRP A 136 16.04 -7.40 -6.32
N GLY A 137 16.71 -7.82 -7.38
CA GLY A 137 16.07 -8.19 -8.64
C GLY A 137 15.13 -9.39 -8.50
N ALA A 138 15.51 -10.38 -7.69
CA ALA A 138 14.65 -11.52 -7.37
C ALA A 138 13.39 -11.06 -6.60
N TYR A 139 13.56 -10.21 -5.59
CA TYR A 139 12.45 -9.60 -4.85
C TYR A 139 11.49 -8.83 -5.77
N GLN A 140 12.00 -7.95 -6.63
CA GLN A 140 11.17 -7.16 -7.55
C GLN A 140 10.37 -8.05 -8.52
N ARG A 141 10.98 -9.15 -8.99
CA ARG A 141 10.27 -10.13 -9.81
C ARG A 141 9.19 -10.87 -9.01
N GLY A 142 9.47 -11.20 -7.76
CA GLY A 142 8.49 -11.75 -6.83
C GLY A 142 7.30 -10.80 -6.64
N MET A 143 7.54 -9.51 -6.44
CA MET A 143 6.50 -8.48 -6.31
C MET A 143 5.65 -8.36 -7.58
N TRP A 144 6.28 -8.41 -8.76
CA TRP A 144 5.55 -8.38 -10.02
C TRP A 144 4.59 -9.58 -10.17
N HIS A 145 5.03 -10.79 -9.83
CA HIS A 145 4.16 -11.96 -9.83
C HIS A 145 3.07 -11.84 -8.75
N LEU A 146 3.41 -11.37 -7.56
CA LEU A 146 2.47 -11.18 -6.46
C LEU A 146 1.30 -10.25 -6.86
N SER A 147 1.58 -9.20 -7.67
CA SER A 147 0.57 -8.25 -8.13
C SER A 147 -0.48 -8.85 -9.08
N LYS A 148 -0.18 -9.98 -9.72
CA LYS A 148 -1.10 -10.68 -10.63
C LYS A 148 -2.20 -11.47 -9.92
N ALA A 149 -2.01 -11.82 -8.67
CA ALA A 149 -2.96 -12.49 -7.79
C ALA A 149 -3.51 -13.85 -8.30
N SER A 150 -2.91 -14.46 -9.33
CA SER A 150 -3.27 -15.82 -9.76
C SER A 150 -2.57 -16.89 -8.92
N ALA A 151 -3.09 -18.11 -8.87
CA ALA A 151 -2.46 -19.23 -8.16
C ALA A 151 -1.09 -19.58 -8.74
N GLU A 152 -0.93 -19.53 -10.06
CA GLU A 152 0.33 -19.76 -10.75
C GLU A 152 1.35 -18.67 -10.40
N ASP A 153 0.95 -17.40 -10.49
CA ASP A 153 1.82 -16.27 -10.16
C ASP A 153 2.20 -16.25 -8.67
N ASN A 154 1.30 -16.63 -7.76
CA ASN A 154 1.65 -16.78 -6.34
C ASN A 154 2.75 -17.83 -6.14
N GLY A 155 2.69 -18.98 -6.86
CA GLY A 155 3.74 -20.00 -6.81
C GLY A 155 5.09 -19.52 -7.40
N LEU A 156 5.05 -18.66 -8.42
CA LEU A 156 6.27 -18.03 -8.96
C LEU A 156 6.82 -16.96 -8.00
N ALA A 157 5.95 -16.15 -7.42
CA ALA A 157 6.33 -15.15 -6.40
C ALA A 157 7.04 -15.81 -5.21
N GLU A 158 6.50 -16.92 -4.68
CA GLU A 158 7.13 -17.68 -3.59
C GLU A 158 8.56 -18.11 -3.95
N LYS A 159 8.76 -18.65 -5.15
CA LYS A 159 10.10 -19.06 -5.62
C LYS A 159 11.07 -17.89 -5.72
N PHE A 160 10.62 -16.73 -6.21
CA PHE A 160 11.48 -15.57 -6.34
C PHE A 160 11.80 -14.92 -4.99
N PHE A 161 10.87 -14.87 -4.05
CA PHE A 161 11.17 -14.38 -2.70
C PHE A 161 12.09 -15.34 -1.94
N GLN A 162 11.90 -16.65 -2.07
CA GLN A 162 12.83 -17.62 -1.51
C GLN A 162 14.24 -17.45 -2.09
N ARG A 163 14.33 -17.25 -3.42
CA ARG A 163 15.61 -16.97 -4.08
C ARG A 163 16.24 -15.67 -3.58
N ALA A 164 15.47 -14.62 -3.29
CA ALA A 164 16.00 -13.38 -2.72
C ALA A 164 16.65 -13.64 -1.36
N ILE A 165 16.02 -14.46 -0.51
CA ILE A 165 16.56 -14.89 0.79
C ILE A 165 17.81 -15.75 0.61
N ASP A 166 17.83 -16.68 -0.35
CA ASP A 166 18.97 -17.56 -0.61
C ASP A 166 20.20 -16.78 -1.11
N LEU A 167 19.98 -15.70 -1.89
CA LEU A 167 21.04 -14.82 -2.38
C LEU A 167 21.56 -13.85 -1.32
N ASP A 168 20.68 -13.36 -0.45
CA ASP A 168 21.04 -12.50 0.68
C ASP A 168 20.12 -12.81 1.89
N PRO A 169 20.58 -13.61 2.84
CA PRO A 169 19.82 -13.96 4.03
C PRO A 169 19.55 -12.79 5.00
N MET A 170 20.18 -11.61 4.77
CA MET A 170 19.93 -10.40 5.55
C MET A 170 18.96 -9.45 4.85
N PHE A 171 18.54 -9.76 3.62
CA PHE A 171 17.64 -8.90 2.85
C PHE A 171 16.19 -9.02 3.36
N VAL A 172 15.73 -8.02 4.09
CA VAL A 172 14.40 -7.97 4.75
C VAL A 172 13.25 -8.16 3.76
N GLY A 173 13.32 -7.55 2.58
CA GLY A 173 12.28 -7.62 1.55
C GLY A 173 11.93 -9.05 1.12
N GLY A 174 12.90 -9.97 1.11
CA GLY A 174 12.66 -11.38 0.81
C GLY A 174 11.70 -12.04 1.82
N TYR A 175 11.88 -11.78 3.10
CA TYR A 175 11.03 -12.31 4.18
C TYR A 175 9.64 -11.66 4.18
N VAL A 176 9.56 -10.34 3.98
CA VAL A 176 8.31 -9.60 3.84
C VAL A 176 7.49 -10.14 2.66
N GLY A 177 8.10 -10.28 1.48
CA GLY A 177 7.45 -10.80 0.28
C GLY A 177 6.99 -12.24 0.44
N LEU A 178 7.82 -13.12 1.01
CA LEU A 178 7.46 -14.52 1.25
C LEU A 178 6.32 -14.65 2.26
N SER A 179 6.33 -13.88 3.34
CA SER A 179 5.21 -13.79 4.28
C SER A 179 3.93 -13.33 3.57
N ALA A 180 4.01 -12.33 2.67
CA ALA A 180 2.86 -11.83 1.93
C ALA A 180 2.24 -12.86 0.97
N VAL A 181 3.05 -13.71 0.33
CA VAL A 181 2.52 -14.82 -0.49
C VAL A 181 1.82 -15.86 0.38
N LEU A 182 2.43 -16.23 1.48
CA LEU A 182 1.89 -17.26 2.38
C LEU A 182 0.54 -16.87 3.00
N SER A 183 0.31 -15.56 3.21
CA SER A 183 -1.00 -15.08 3.70
C SER A 183 -2.19 -15.43 2.79
N ARG A 184 -1.92 -15.77 1.53
CA ARG A 184 -2.94 -16.15 0.54
C ARG A 184 -3.21 -17.67 0.52
N ALA A 185 -2.38 -18.46 1.22
CA ALA A 185 -2.50 -19.91 1.25
C ALA A 185 -3.09 -20.40 2.58
N LYS A 186 -3.93 -21.44 2.53
CA LYS A 186 -4.50 -22.04 3.75
C LYS A 186 -3.43 -22.81 4.53
N GLY A 187 -3.46 -22.74 5.86
CA GLY A 187 -2.61 -23.54 6.75
C GLY A 187 -1.15 -23.06 6.87
N THR A 188 -0.83 -21.87 6.38
CA THR A 188 0.54 -21.33 6.39
C THR A 188 0.78 -20.28 7.47
N GLN A 189 -0.21 -19.98 8.29
CA GLN A 189 -0.20 -18.87 9.25
C GLN A 189 1.03 -18.85 10.17
N SER A 190 1.42 -19.99 10.78
CA SER A 190 2.59 -20.03 11.65
C SER A 190 3.90 -19.73 10.91
N ARG A 191 4.00 -20.15 9.63
CA ARG A 191 5.17 -19.85 8.79
C ARG A 191 5.14 -18.38 8.34
N GLU A 192 3.98 -17.86 8.00
CA GLU A 192 3.77 -16.45 7.67
C GLU A 192 4.26 -15.55 8.80
N GLU A 193 3.79 -15.79 10.03
CA GLU A 193 4.15 -15.03 11.21
C GLU A 193 5.64 -15.16 11.53
N ALA A 194 6.21 -16.35 11.46
CA ALA A 194 7.63 -16.57 11.72
C ALA A 194 8.52 -15.76 10.74
N LEU A 195 8.15 -15.69 9.46
CA LEU A 195 8.85 -14.89 8.46
C LEU A 195 8.71 -13.38 8.72
N ALA A 196 7.52 -12.91 9.06
CA ALA A 196 7.30 -11.52 9.40
C ALA A 196 8.09 -11.09 10.66
N ARG A 197 8.12 -11.94 11.70
CA ARG A 197 8.95 -11.73 12.89
C ARG A 197 10.45 -11.72 12.55
N ARG A 198 10.88 -12.59 11.62
CA ARG A 198 12.27 -12.61 11.16
C ARG A 198 12.62 -11.31 10.43
N ALA A 199 11.73 -10.78 9.59
CA ALA A 199 11.93 -9.50 8.92
C ALA A 199 12.16 -8.36 9.92
N VAL A 200 11.30 -8.23 10.93
CA VAL A 200 11.44 -7.22 12.00
C VAL A 200 12.73 -7.43 12.82
N ALA A 201 13.11 -8.68 13.07
CA ALA A 201 14.35 -8.99 13.80
C ALA A 201 15.62 -8.65 13.01
N LEU A 202 15.56 -8.67 11.68
CA LEU A 202 16.66 -8.26 10.81
C LEU A 202 16.81 -6.74 10.75
N ASP A 203 15.70 -6.03 10.67
CA ASP A 203 15.67 -4.56 10.71
C ASP A 203 14.42 -4.06 11.44
N GLY A 204 14.59 -3.66 12.69
CA GLY A 204 13.52 -3.05 13.51
C GLY A 204 13.17 -1.61 13.09
N GLY A 205 13.83 -1.04 12.10
CA GLY A 205 13.52 0.24 11.46
C GLY A 205 12.73 0.10 10.18
N ASP A 206 12.45 -1.12 9.70
CA ASP A 206 11.71 -1.35 8.46
C ASP A 206 10.19 -1.30 8.70
N ALA A 207 9.53 -0.26 8.18
CA ALA A 207 8.09 -0.06 8.31
C ALA A 207 7.26 -1.12 7.59
N GLU A 208 7.74 -1.65 6.46
CA GLU A 208 7.04 -2.70 5.71
C GLU A 208 7.05 -4.01 6.48
N ALA A 209 8.18 -4.35 7.15
CA ALA A 209 8.29 -5.52 8.03
C ALA A 209 7.31 -5.45 9.19
N HIS A 210 7.19 -4.30 9.85
CA HIS A 210 6.21 -4.07 10.91
C HIS A 210 4.76 -4.17 10.40
N SER A 211 4.46 -3.59 9.23
CA SER A 211 3.13 -3.70 8.60
C SER A 211 2.78 -5.14 8.27
N ARG A 212 3.75 -5.92 7.77
CA ARG A 212 3.55 -7.33 7.47
C ARG A 212 3.31 -8.15 8.74
N LEU A 213 4.08 -7.88 9.81
CA LEU A 213 3.89 -8.53 11.09
C LEU A 213 2.52 -8.21 11.71
N ALA A 214 2.05 -6.97 11.56
CA ALA A 214 0.70 -6.59 12.00
C ALA A 214 -0.38 -7.46 11.36
N LEU A 215 -0.32 -7.66 10.04
CA LEU A 215 -1.28 -8.50 9.33
C LEU A 215 -1.18 -9.98 9.70
N ALA A 216 0.04 -10.50 9.92
CA ALA A 216 0.25 -11.87 10.34
C ALA A 216 -0.29 -12.14 11.77
N LEU A 217 -0.09 -11.20 12.69
CA LEU A 217 -0.64 -11.25 14.04
C LEU A 217 -2.18 -11.19 14.05
N LEU A 218 -2.75 -10.30 13.21
CA LEU A 218 -4.19 -10.23 13.03
C LEU A 218 -4.76 -11.55 12.54
N ALA A 219 -4.13 -12.17 11.55
CA ALA A 219 -4.54 -13.48 11.03
C ALA A 219 -4.54 -14.55 12.13
N GLY A 220 -3.68 -14.41 13.15
CA GLY A 220 -3.63 -15.22 14.35
C GLY A 220 -4.66 -14.88 15.43
N GLY A 221 -5.36 -13.77 15.30
CA GLY A 221 -6.29 -13.26 16.31
C GLY A 221 -5.63 -12.41 17.40
N ASP A 222 -4.34 -12.09 17.28
CA ASP A 222 -3.68 -11.12 18.16
C ASP A 222 -3.96 -9.68 17.68
N HIS A 223 -5.14 -9.18 18.01
CA HIS A 223 -5.58 -7.83 17.65
C HIS A 223 -4.72 -6.74 18.26
N GLN A 224 -4.31 -6.91 19.54
CA GLN A 224 -3.51 -5.92 20.24
C GLN A 224 -2.10 -5.82 19.63
N GLY A 225 -1.46 -6.96 19.42
CA GLY A 225 -0.16 -7.03 18.76
C GLY A 225 -0.21 -6.46 17.34
N ALA A 226 -1.28 -6.75 16.60
CA ALA A 226 -1.49 -6.22 15.25
C ALA A 226 -1.56 -4.68 15.23
N CYS A 227 -2.37 -4.07 16.10
CA CYS A 227 -2.44 -2.61 16.22
C CYS A 227 -1.08 -2.00 16.58
N ALA A 228 -0.40 -2.56 17.59
CA ALA A 228 0.90 -2.05 18.04
C ALA A 228 1.97 -2.09 16.94
N GLN A 229 2.02 -3.17 16.14
CA GLN A 229 2.96 -3.27 15.03
C GLN A 229 2.61 -2.30 13.89
N ALA A 230 1.34 -2.11 13.56
CA ALA A 230 0.91 -1.15 12.56
C ALA A 230 1.19 0.31 12.99
N GLU A 231 0.94 0.65 14.25
CA GLU A 231 1.30 1.96 14.83
C GLU A 231 2.82 2.17 14.81
N ARG A 232 3.62 1.14 15.08
CA ARG A 232 5.07 1.21 14.96
C ARG A 232 5.51 1.48 13.53
N ALA A 233 4.91 0.82 12.54
CA ALA A 233 5.16 1.07 11.12
C ALA A 233 4.89 2.54 10.76
N LEU A 234 3.77 3.11 11.20
CA LEU A 234 3.41 4.51 10.96
C LEU A 234 4.32 5.49 11.68
N ALA A 235 4.83 5.14 12.86
CA ALA A 235 5.83 5.96 13.55
C ALA A 235 7.16 6.04 12.76
N ILE A 236 7.53 4.98 12.04
CA ILE A 236 8.71 4.94 11.18
C ILE A 236 8.43 5.65 9.86
N CYS A 237 7.35 5.29 9.16
CA CYS A 237 6.97 5.84 7.86
C CYS A 237 5.49 6.26 7.84
N PRO A 238 5.16 7.52 8.20
CA PRO A 238 3.77 8.01 8.30
C PRO A 238 2.96 7.94 7.00
N ASN A 239 3.63 7.92 5.85
CA ASN A 239 2.98 7.89 4.53
C ASN A 239 2.98 6.48 3.89
N LEU A 240 3.30 5.44 4.65
CA LEU A 240 3.25 4.07 4.12
C LEU A 240 1.81 3.57 4.04
N ALA A 241 1.26 3.50 2.83
CA ALA A 241 -0.11 3.05 2.59
C ALA A 241 -0.40 1.66 3.21
N ALA A 242 0.55 0.72 3.08
CA ALA A 242 0.42 -0.62 3.66
C ALA A 242 0.24 -0.60 5.19
N ALA A 243 0.93 0.32 5.89
CA ALA A 243 0.80 0.46 7.34
C ALA A 243 -0.56 1.02 7.76
N HIS A 244 -1.08 2.01 7.02
CA HIS A 244 -2.45 2.50 7.22
C HIS A 244 -3.48 1.39 6.97
N GLY A 245 -3.32 0.58 5.92
CA GLY A 245 -4.18 -0.56 5.64
C GLY A 245 -4.14 -1.62 6.74
N ALA A 246 -2.94 -1.94 7.25
CA ALA A 246 -2.77 -2.89 8.36
C ALA A 246 -3.40 -2.38 9.66
N LEU A 247 -3.20 -1.08 9.99
CA LEU A 247 -3.81 -0.47 11.17
C LEU A 247 -5.34 -0.45 11.05
N GLY A 248 -5.86 -0.03 9.90
CA GLY A 248 -7.29 0.10 9.69
C GLY A 248 -8.04 -1.23 9.85
N VAL A 249 -7.53 -2.30 9.26
CA VAL A 249 -8.16 -3.62 9.39
C VAL A 249 -7.98 -4.21 10.79
N ALA A 250 -6.83 -3.99 11.45
CA ALA A 250 -6.60 -4.42 12.83
C ALA A 250 -7.56 -3.72 13.80
N LEU A 251 -7.75 -2.42 13.66
CA LEU A 251 -8.71 -1.64 14.47
C LEU A 251 -10.14 -2.10 14.23
N ALA A 252 -10.56 -2.33 12.98
CA ALA A 252 -11.90 -2.79 12.67
C ALA A 252 -12.23 -4.12 13.36
N TYR A 253 -11.32 -5.09 13.29
CA TYR A 253 -11.50 -6.38 13.95
C TYR A 253 -11.25 -6.35 15.47
N SER A 254 -10.62 -5.29 16.00
CA SER A 254 -10.46 -5.12 17.46
C SER A 254 -11.65 -4.47 18.16
N GLY A 255 -12.75 -4.17 17.42
CA GLY A 255 -13.93 -3.49 17.95
C GLY A 255 -13.82 -1.97 17.93
N ARG A 256 -12.91 -1.41 17.13
CA ARG A 256 -12.72 0.03 16.91
C ARG A 256 -12.88 0.40 15.44
N PRO A 257 -14.01 0.02 14.79
CA PRO A 257 -14.16 0.17 13.35
C PRO A 257 -14.16 1.63 12.89
N THR A 258 -14.66 2.57 13.69
CA THR A 258 -14.64 4.01 13.38
C THR A 258 -13.20 4.53 13.22
N ASP A 259 -12.30 4.16 14.13
CA ASP A 259 -10.88 4.52 14.02
C ASP A 259 -10.24 3.83 12.81
N GLY A 260 -10.66 2.58 12.54
CA GLY A 260 -10.22 1.81 11.39
C GLY A 260 -10.57 2.44 10.04
N LEU A 261 -11.75 3.06 9.91
CA LEU A 261 -12.19 3.73 8.69
C LEU A 261 -11.22 4.84 8.28
N ALA A 262 -10.85 5.72 9.20
CA ALA A 262 -9.92 6.82 8.92
C ALA A 262 -8.57 6.32 8.37
N ALA A 263 -8.07 5.20 8.93
CA ALA A 263 -6.83 4.60 8.47
C ALA A 263 -6.98 3.93 7.09
N LEU A 264 -8.09 3.22 6.82
CA LEU A 264 -8.36 2.61 5.51
C LEU A 264 -8.52 3.65 4.40
N GLU A 265 -9.21 4.77 4.68
CA GLU A 265 -9.32 5.88 3.75
C GLU A 265 -7.95 6.52 3.46
N ALA A 266 -7.11 6.69 4.49
CA ALA A 266 -5.74 7.16 4.32
C ALA A 266 -4.94 6.18 3.43
N CYS A 267 -5.06 4.88 3.63
CA CYS A 267 -4.42 3.86 2.78
C CYS A 267 -4.78 4.03 1.30
N ILE A 268 -6.07 4.15 0.97
CA ILE A 268 -6.54 4.31 -0.42
C ILE A 268 -6.11 5.64 -1.01
N ARG A 269 -6.10 6.71 -0.21
CA ARG A 269 -5.65 8.04 -0.66
C ARG A 269 -4.15 8.07 -0.94
N LEU A 270 -3.35 7.35 -0.14
CA LEU A 270 -1.90 7.27 -0.28
C LEU A 270 -1.47 6.39 -1.45
N ASP A 271 -2.23 5.34 -1.78
CA ASP A 271 -1.95 4.49 -2.94
C ASP A 271 -3.25 4.10 -3.68
N PRO A 272 -3.77 4.99 -4.53
CA PRO A 272 -5.00 4.73 -5.29
C PRO A 272 -4.83 3.71 -6.42
N ARG A 273 -3.59 3.32 -6.74
CA ARG A 273 -3.25 2.32 -7.77
C ARG A 273 -2.74 1.00 -7.17
N ASP A 274 -2.86 0.82 -5.85
CA ASP A 274 -2.48 -0.45 -5.21
C ASP A 274 -3.10 -1.64 -5.97
N PRO A 275 -2.31 -2.61 -6.46
CA PRO A 275 -2.85 -3.84 -7.06
C PRO A 275 -3.82 -4.58 -6.13
N SER A 276 -3.72 -4.35 -4.82
CA SER A 276 -4.61 -4.91 -3.81
C SER A 276 -5.80 -3.99 -3.46
N LEU A 277 -6.11 -2.99 -4.28
CA LEU A 277 -7.21 -2.03 -4.03
C LEU A 277 -8.53 -2.73 -3.71
N VAL A 278 -8.82 -3.86 -4.36
CA VAL A 278 -10.02 -4.66 -4.07
C VAL A 278 -10.07 -5.11 -2.61
N ASN A 279 -8.93 -5.50 -2.03
CA ASN A 279 -8.88 -5.85 -0.61
C ASN A 279 -9.15 -4.64 0.28
N ARG A 280 -8.64 -3.44 -0.10
CA ARG A 280 -8.87 -2.20 0.65
C ARG A 280 -10.34 -1.79 0.61
N LEU A 281 -10.99 -1.89 -0.55
CA LEU A 281 -12.42 -1.64 -0.68
C LEU A 281 -13.25 -2.66 0.10
N ASN A 282 -12.88 -3.92 0.10
CA ASN A 282 -13.50 -4.95 0.92
C ASN A 282 -13.34 -4.67 2.43
N GLN A 283 -12.17 -4.18 2.85
CA GLN A 283 -11.91 -3.77 4.23
C GLN A 283 -12.73 -2.53 4.63
N LEU A 284 -12.95 -1.60 3.71
CA LEU A 284 -13.87 -0.48 3.93
C LEU A 284 -15.30 -0.96 4.11
N ALA A 285 -15.79 -1.86 3.25
CA ALA A 285 -17.13 -2.42 3.37
C ALA A 285 -17.34 -3.09 4.73
N LEU A 286 -16.37 -3.89 5.17
CA LEU A 286 -16.34 -4.52 6.49
C LEU A 286 -16.37 -3.48 7.63
N ALA A 287 -15.53 -2.44 7.55
CA ALA A 287 -15.44 -1.44 8.61
C ALA A 287 -16.72 -0.60 8.72
N HIS A 288 -17.32 -0.18 7.59
CA HIS A 288 -18.63 0.46 7.57
C HIS A 288 -19.71 -0.46 8.14
N TYR A 289 -19.71 -1.74 7.77
CA TYR A 289 -20.65 -2.72 8.31
C TYR A 289 -20.57 -2.80 9.84
N PHE A 290 -19.35 -2.86 10.40
CA PHE A 290 -19.15 -2.91 11.85
C PHE A 290 -19.45 -1.57 12.54
N CYS A 291 -19.46 -0.45 11.81
CA CYS A 291 -19.98 0.84 12.29
C CYS A 291 -21.52 0.94 12.21
N HIS A 292 -22.22 -0.08 11.74
CA HIS A 292 -23.65 -0.08 11.42
C HIS A 292 -24.04 0.97 10.35
N ASP A 293 -23.09 1.42 9.54
CA ASP A 293 -23.31 2.26 8.37
C ASP A 293 -23.47 1.36 7.14
N TYR A 294 -24.66 0.76 7.04
CA TYR A 294 -24.92 -0.28 6.05
C TYR A 294 -25.00 0.27 4.63
N GLU A 295 -25.48 1.51 4.45
CA GLU A 295 -25.49 2.18 3.15
C GLU A 295 -24.07 2.37 2.61
N ALA A 296 -23.16 2.89 3.41
CA ALA A 296 -21.77 3.03 3.02
C ALA A 296 -21.06 1.68 2.83
N ALA A 297 -21.43 0.65 3.60
CA ALA A 297 -20.96 -0.71 3.40
C ALA A 297 -21.38 -1.28 2.04
N VAL A 298 -22.64 -1.05 1.62
CA VAL A 298 -23.14 -1.42 0.29
C VAL A 298 -22.34 -0.71 -0.80
N GLU A 299 -22.17 0.62 -0.71
CA GLU A 299 -21.43 1.39 -1.70
C GLU A 299 -19.99 0.90 -1.86
N ALA A 300 -19.27 0.68 -0.76
CA ALA A 300 -17.91 0.18 -0.76
C ALA A 300 -17.80 -1.23 -1.36
N ALA A 301 -18.73 -2.14 -1.01
CA ALA A 301 -18.78 -3.49 -1.54
C ALA A 301 -19.08 -3.50 -3.04
N GLU A 302 -20.05 -2.72 -3.50
CA GLU A 302 -20.36 -2.58 -4.93
C GLU A 302 -19.21 -2.00 -5.72
N ARG A 303 -18.51 -1.03 -5.17
CA ARG A 303 -17.30 -0.46 -5.80
C ARG A 303 -16.20 -1.52 -5.96
N ALA A 304 -16.01 -2.38 -4.97
CA ALA A 304 -15.07 -3.50 -5.06
C ALA A 304 -15.52 -4.51 -6.15
N ILE A 305 -16.78 -4.87 -6.19
CA ILE A 305 -17.35 -5.83 -7.15
C ILE A 305 -17.28 -5.30 -8.59
N ARG A 306 -17.57 -4.01 -8.81
CA ARG A 306 -17.44 -3.40 -10.14
C ARG A 306 -16.02 -3.46 -10.69
N SER A 307 -15.02 -3.32 -9.83
CA SER A 307 -13.62 -3.36 -10.24
C SER A 307 -13.09 -4.80 -10.40
N PHE A 308 -13.59 -5.73 -9.57
CA PHE A 308 -13.09 -7.11 -9.48
C PHE A 308 -14.25 -8.09 -9.20
N PRO A 309 -15.05 -8.43 -10.24
CA PRO A 309 -16.28 -9.22 -10.06
C PRO A 309 -16.03 -10.67 -9.59
N ASP A 310 -14.84 -11.21 -9.80
CA ASP A 310 -14.47 -12.57 -9.38
C ASP A 310 -13.91 -12.64 -7.95
N PHE A 311 -13.80 -11.51 -7.25
CA PHE A 311 -13.32 -11.48 -5.87
C PHE A 311 -14.48 -11.75 -4.89
N PRO A 312 -14.46 -12.86 -4.11
CA PRO A 312 -15.65 -13.33 -3.40
C PRO A 312 -16.04 -12.51 -2.18
N SER A 313 -15.08 -11.95 -1.47
CA SER A 313 -15.30 -11.37 -0.14
C SER A 313 -16.28 -10.18 -0.10
N PRO A 314 -16.31 -9.25 -1.07
CA PRO A 314 -17.25 -8.14 -1.04
C PRO A 314 -18.72 -8.55 -1.16
N TYR A 315 -19.02 -9.65 -1.86
CA TYR A 315 -20.40 -10.14 -1.99
C TYR A 315 -21.00 -10.52 -0.64
N ARG A 316 -20.21 -11.07 0.28
CA ARG A 316 -20.66 -11.41 1.63
C ARG A 316 -21.03 -10.16 2.43
N TRP A 317 -20.22 -9.11 2.38
CA TRP A 317 -20.51 -7.85 3.07
C TRP A 317 -21.70 -7.14 2.43
N LEU A 318 -21.82 -7.19 1.10
CA LEU A 318 -22.97 -6.68 0.38
C LEU A 318 -24.25 -7.39 0.82
N ALA A 319 -24.27 -8.73 0.85
CA ALA A 319 -25.42 -9.50 1.29
C ALA A 319 -25.82 -9.18 2.74
N ALA A 320 -24.82 -9.13 3.65
CA ALA A 320 -25.07 -8.84 5.05
C ALA A 320 -25.63 -7.42 5.24
N ALA A 321 -25.05 -6.41 4.59
CA ALA A 321 -25.49 -5.02 4.69
C ALA A 321 -26.89 -4.80 4.09
N LEU A 322 -27.16 -5.38 2.92
CA LEU A 322 -28.50 -5.34 2.30
C LEU A 322 -29.55 -6.05 3.17
N GLY A 323 -29.16 -7.14 3.83
CA GLY A 323 -30.02 -7.83 4.79
C GLY A 323 -30.39 -6.94 5.98
N GLU A 324 -29.43 -6.20 6.53
CA GLU A 324 -29.68 -5.22 7.62
C GLU A 324 -30.59 -4.08 7.17
N LEU A 325 -30.47 -3.63 5.92
CA LEU A 325 -31.30 -2.58 5.34
C LEU A 325 -32.71 -3.06 4.94
N GLY A 326 -33.01 -4.37 5.05
CA GLY A 326 -34.27 -4.95 4.62
C GLY A 326 -34.47 -5.00 3.09
N ARG A 327 -33.41 -4.82 2.29
CA ARG A 327 -33.42 -4.91 0.83
C ARG A 327 -33.33 -6.39 0.40
N THR A 328 -34.36 -7.16 0.72
CA THR A 328 -34.36 -8.63 0.76
C THR A 328 -34.00 -9.27 -0.59
N GLU A 329 -34.56 -8.83 -1.71
CA GLU A 329 -34.31 -9.45 -3.03
C GLU A 329 -32.85 -9.20 -3.49
N GLU A 330 -32.33 -8.00 -3.25
CA GLU A 330 -30.95 -7.68 -3.58
C GLU A 330 -29.98 -8.42 -2.66
N ALA A 331 -30.30 -8.51 -1.36
CA ALA A 331 -29.52 -9.25 -0.38
C ALA A 331 -29.41 -10.74 -0.74
N LYS A 332 -30.51 -11.36 -1.16
CA LYS A 332 -30.55 -12.74 -1.61
C LYS A 332 -29.68 -12.96 -2.86
N THR A 333 -29.78 -12.08 -3.83
CA THR A 333 -28.95 -12.14 -5.05
C THR A 333 -27.46 -12.02 -4.71
N ALA A 334 -27.09 -11.11 -3.81
CA ALA A 334 -25.72 -10.95 -3.36
C ALA A 334 -25.22 -12.17 -2.57
N LEU A 335 -26.07 -12.79 -1.74
CA LEU A 335 -25.77 -14.01 -1.00
C LEU A 335 -25.51 -15.20 -1.92
N GLU A 336 -26.35 -15.41 -2.93
CA GLU A 336 -26.15 -16.44 -3.94
C GLU A 336 -24.80 -16.28 -4.65
N LYS A 337 -24.42 -15.04 -4.98
CA LYS A 337 -23.12 -14.72 -5.56
C LYS A 337 -21.98 -15.00 -4.59
N ALA A 338 -22.10 -14.62 -3.31
CA ALA A 338 -21.07 -14.88 -2.28
C ALA A 338 -20.78 -16.38 -2.16
N ILE A 339 -21.81 -17.22 -2.24
CA ILE A 339 -21.68 -18.68 -2.17
C ILE A 339 -21.10 -19.25 -3.47
N THR A 340 -21.58 -18.80 -4.65
CA THR A 340 -21.23 -19.43 -5.93
C THR A 340 -19.83 -19.03 -6.43
N VAL A 341 -19.35 -17.81 -6.16
CA VAL A 341 -18.02 -17.35 -6.60
C VAL A 341 -16.92 -18.12 -5.89
N SER A 342 -17.07 -18.42 -4.60
CA SER A 342 -16.09 -19.22 -3.85
C SER A 342 -16.73 -19.89 -2.63
N PRO A 343 -17.33 -21.07 -2.80
CA PRO A 343 -17.99 -21.82 -1.71
C PRO A 343 -17.07 -22.05 -0.51
N ASP A 344 -15.82 -22.47 -0.75
CA ASP A 344 -14.84 -22.73 0.30
C ASP A 344 -14.47 -21.47 1.10
N SER A 345 -14.38 -20.31 0.45
CA SER A 345 -14.10 -19.05 1.11
C SER A 345 -15.30 -18.62 1.96
N PHE A 346 -16.50 -18.78 1.44
CA PHE A 346 -17.73 -18.48 2.17
C PHE A 346 -17.83 -19.35 3.42
N ASP A 347 -17.71 -20.68 3.29
CA ASP A 347 -17.78 -21.61 4.41
C ASP A 347 -16.73 -21.33 5.48
N PHE A 348 -15.50 -21.04 5.09
CA PHE A 348 -14.43 -20.69 6.03
C PHE A 348 -14.76 -19.43 6.83
N GLN A 349 -15.27 -18.39 6.17
CA GLN A 349 -15.54 -17.10 6.80
C GLN A 349 -16.83 -17.11 7.64
N VAL A 350 -17.84 -17.89 7.22
CA VAL A 350 -19.18 -17.85 7.80
C VAL A 350 -19.35 -18.98 8.82
N ARG A 351 -18.99 -20.24 8.48
CA ARG A 351 -19.22 -21.39 9.35
C ARG A 351 -18.12 -21.65 10.37
N GLN A 352 -16.84 -21.30 10.06
CA GLN A 352 -15.70 -21.68 10.89
C GLN A 352 -15.21 -20.58 11.84
N ARG A 353 -15.68 -19.34 11.71
CA ARG A 353 -15.22 -18.18 12.44
C ARG A 353 -13.68 -18.12 12.49
N PRO A 354 -13.02 -17.52 11.49
CA PRO A 354 -11.56 -17.33 11.48
C PRO A 354 -11.04 -16.61 12.74
N PRO A 355 -9.79 -16.83 13.15
CA PRO A 355 -9.23 -16.31 14.42
C PRO A 355 -9.30 -14.78 14.55
N TRP A 356 -9.25 -14.04 13.44
CA TRP A 356 -9.33 -12.58 13.45
C TRP A 356 -10.72 -12.02 13.73
N PHE A 357 -11.79 -12.83 13.65
CA PHE A 357 -13.11 -12.38 14.06
C PHE A 357 -13.31 -12.50 15.56
N ARG A 358 -13.67 -11.40 16.21
CA ARG A 358 -14.24 -11.45 17.54
C ARG A 358 -15.64 -12.09 17.45
N PRO A 359 -16.10 -12.73 18.55
CA PRO A 359 -17.44 -13.37 18.54
C PRO A 359 -18.58 -12.41 18.18
N GLU A 360 -18.50 -11.15 18.63
CA GLU A 360 -19.53 -10.15 18.45
C GLU A 360 -19.67 -9.75 16.97
N GLU A 361 -18.54 -9.42 16.29
CA GLU A 361 -18.54 -9.05 14.89
C GLU A 361 -18.91 -10.22 13.98
N HIS A 362 -18.50 -11.43 14.36
CA HIS A 362 -18.91 -12.61 13.60
C HIS A 362 -20.42 -12.85 13.72
N SER A 363 -20.99 -12.77 14.94
CA SER A 363 -22.42 -12.88 15.17
C SER A 363 -23.20 -11.82 14.40
N HIS A 364 -22.76 -10.56 14.44
CA HIS A 364 -23.36 -9.46 13.69
C HIS A 364 -23.39 -9.74 12.18
N MET A 365 -22.29 -10.23 11.61
CA MET A 365 -22.25 -10.63 10.20
C MET A 365 -23.25 -11.77 9.90
N LEU A 366 -23.31 -12.79 10.76
CA LEU A 366 -24.27 -13.89 10.59
C LEU A 366 -25.73 -13.43 10.63
N ASP A 367 -26.04 -12.47 11.50
CA ASP A 367 -27.42 -11.95 11.60
C ASP A 367 -27.82 -11.18 10.34
N GLY A 368 -26.91 -10.40 9.76
CA GLY A 368 -27.13 -9.76 8.46
C GLY A 368 -27.33 -10.78 7.33
N LEU A 369 -26.51 -11.84 7.30
CA LEU A 369 -26.64 -12.91 6.30
C LEU A 369 -27.96 -13.71 6.46
N LYS A 370 -28.43 -13.96 7.71
CA LYS A 370 -29.75 -14.58 7.94
C LYS A 370 -30.88 -13.70 7.41
N LYS A 371 -30.81 -12.38 7.60
CA LYS A 371 -31.77 -11.43 7.02
C LYS A 371 -31.73 -11.43 5.49
N ALA A 372 -30.58 -11.76 4.88
CA ALA A 372 -30.42 -11.97 3.45
C ALA A 372 -30.91 -13.33 2.96
N GLY A 373 -31.40 -14.21 3.85
CA GLY A 373 -31.95 -15.54 3.50
C GLY A 373 -30.96 -16.70 3.67
N TRP A 374 -29.84 -16.51 4.39
CA TRP A 374 -28.96 -17.63 4.71
C TRP A 374 -29.52 -18.48 5.85
N GLU A 375 -29.72 -19.79 5.61
CA GLU A 375 -30.37 -20.71 6.55
C GLU A 375 -29.37 -21.49 7.45
N GLY A 376 -28.02 -21.29 7.26
CA GLY A 376 -27.01 -21.99 8.05
C GLY A 376 -26.23 -23.06 7.29
#